data_7d932e899fcded431fa27f6c801e90e3
#
_entry.id   7d932e899fcded431fa27f6c801e90e3
#
_cell.length_a   1.000
_cell.length_b   1.000
_cell.length_c   1.000
_cell.angle_alpha   90.00
_cell.angle_beta   90.00
_cell.angle_gamma   90.00
#
_symmetry.space_group_name_H-M   'P 1'
#
loop_
_entity.id
_entity.type
_entity.pdbx_description
1 polymer ?
#
loop_
_entity_poly.entity_id
_entity_poly.type
_entity_poly.pdbx_seq_one_letter_code
_entity_poly.pdbx_strand_id
1 'polypeptide(L)'
;MSLKDNRQRVYLTVPGRLCLFGEHTDWVSEYQRTNPNIPSGKAIVCLVDMQITAIAEISNFVCFSAEMNGRQYAVQCELFAASIEKAIIGNPIFAYVLSTCSYMINRYGVGGIDIKVI
;
A
#
# COMPACT_ATOMS: atom_id res chain seq x y z
N MET A 1 -14.03 11.16 34.11
CA MET A 1 -13.44 9.82 34.00
C MET A 1 -13.03 9.65 32.52
N SER A 2 -11.76 9.91 32.21
CA SER A 2 -11.25 9.85 30.81
C SER A 2 -11.19 8.38 30.40
N LEU A 3 -12.02 7.97 29.47
CA LEU A 3 -11.85 6.70 28.77
C LEU A 3 -10.51 6.78 28.04
N LYS A 4 -9.49 6.12 28.57
CA LYS A 4 -8.24 5.91 27.84
C LYS A 4 -8.63 5.16 26.56
N ASP A 5 -8.56 5.88 25.44
CA ASP A 5 -8.69 5.31 24.10
C ASP A 5 -7.55 4.29 23.94
N ASN A 6 -7.87 3.03 24.18
CA ASN A 6 -6.90 1.92 24.15
C ASN A 6 -6.80 1.33 22.74
N ARG A 7 -6.97 2.18 21.69
CA ARG A 7 -6.76 1.74 20.32
C ARG A 7 -5.31 1.31 20.14
N GLN A 8 -5.13 0.09 19.72
CA GLN A 8 -3.81 -0.44 19.44
C GLN A 8 -3.22 0.34 18.26
N ARG A 9 -2.17 1.11 18.55
CA ARG A 9 -1.42 1.90 17.57
C ARG A 9 -0.20 1.12 17.14
N VAL A 10 0.01 1.01 15.83
CA VAL A 10 1.17 0.35 15.23
C VAL A 10 2.00 1.38 14.47
N TYR A 11 3.31 1.41 14.73
CA TYR A 11 4.27 2.21 13.98
C TYR A 11 4.88 1.36 12.89
N LEU A 12 4.82 1.84 11.66
CA LEU A 12 5.28 1.16 10.46
C LEU A 12 6.41 1.96 9.84
N THR A 13 7.45 1.26 9.41
CA THR A 13 8.54 1.84 8.62
C THR A 13 8.82 0.92 7.45
N VAL A 14 8.75 1.46 6.24
CA VAL A 14 8.96 0.74 4.99
C VAL A 14 10.09 1.39 4.22
N PRO A 15 11.25 0.73 4.08
CA PRO A 15 12.36 1.26 3.29
C PRO A 15 12.03 1.27 1.80
N GLY A 16 12.62 2.21 1.08
CA GLY A 16 12.59 2.22 -0.37
C GLY A 16 13.37 1.04 -0.96
N ARG A 17 13.05 0.69 -2.18
CA ARG A 17 13.71 -0.39 -2.92
C ARG A 17 14.37 0.18 -4.17
N LEU A 18 15.63 -0.20 -4.39
CA LEU A 18 16.37 0.13 -5.60
C LEU A 18 16.75 -1.16 -6.33
N CYS A 19 16.45 -1.25 -7.61
CA CYS A 19 16.96 -2.31 -8.47
C CYS A 19 18.33 -1.90 -9.02
N LEU A 20 19.36 -2.64 -8.65
CA LEU A 20 20.74 -2.38 -9.09
C LEU A 20 20.99 -2.95 -10.49
N PHE A 21 20.47 -4.15 -10.77
CA PHE A 21 20.64 -4.85 -12.03
C PHE A 21 19.43 -5.73 -12.33
N GLY A 22 19.14 -5.93 -13.61
CA GLY A 22 18.14 -6.90 -14.06
C GLY A 22 16.73 -6.35 -14.21
N GLU A 23 16.53 -5.06 -14.09
CA GLU A 23 15.23 -4.39 -14.22
C GLU A 23 14.52 -4.69 -15.55
N HIS A 24 15.27 -4.93 -16.61
CA HIS A 24 14.72 -5.24 -17.94
C HIS A 24 14.57 -6.74 -18.21
N THR A 25 14.89 -7.60 -17.25
CA THR A 25 14.85 -9.06 -17.40
C THR A 25 14.01 -9.79 -16.37
N ASP A 26 13.49 -9.10 -15.38
CA ASP A 26 12.69 -9.69 -14.30
C ASP A 26 11.35 -10.27 -14.82
N TRP A 27 10.78 -9.70 -15.86
CA TRP A 27 9.53 -10.12 -16.50
C TRP A 27 9.70 -11.24 -17.57
N VAL A 28 10.91 -11.60 -17.92
CA VAL A 28 11.23 -12.56 -19.00
C VAL A 28 10.64 -13.95 -18.75
N SER A 29 10.41 -14.31 -17.47
CA SER A 29 9.83 -15.61 -17.09
C SER A 29 8.44 -15.87 -17.71
N GLU A 30 7.68 -14.84 -18.03
CA GLU A 30 6.37 -14.99 -18.68
C GLU A 30 6.49 -15.57 -20.10
N TYR A 31 7.58 -15.25 -20.80
CA TYR A 31 7.85 -15.74 -22.15
C TYR A 31 8.37 -17.19 -22.19
N GLN A 32 8.78 -17.74 -21.05
CA GLN A 32 9.15 -19.16 -20.95
C GLN A 32 7.98 -20.10 -21.25
N ARG A 33 6.74 -19.64 -21.13
CA ARG A 33 5.55 -20.40 -21.50
C ARG A 33 5.48 -20.67 -23.00
N THR A 34 6.00 -19.74 -23.81
CA THR A 34 6.02 -19.84 -25.29
C THR A 34 7.37 -20.31 -25.83
N ASN A 35 8.44 -20.06 -25.11
CA ASN A 35 9.80 -20.50 -25.47
C ASN A 35 10.58 -20.93 -24.22
N PRO A 36 10.61 -22.24 -23.92
CA PRO A 36 11.31 -22.79 -22.74
C PRO A 36 12.82 -22.55 -22.71
N ASN A 37 13.42 -22.21 -23.87
CA ASN A 37 14.86 -21.95 -23.96
C ASN A 37 15.26 -20.54 -23.51
N ILE A 38 14.30 -19.67 -23.20
CA ILE A 38 14.59 -18.36 -22.65
C ILE A 38 15.08 -18.54 -21.20
N PRO A 39 16.28 -18.06 -20.84
CA PRO A 39 16.75 -18.12 -19.45
C PRO A 39 15.86 -17.29 -18.54
N SER A 40 15.68 -17.73 -17.30
CA SER A 40 14.95 -16.96 -16.29
C SER A 40 15.60 -15.59 -16.07
N GLY A 41 14.76 -14.56 -16.02
CA GLY A 41 15.20 -13.23 -15.62
C GLY A 41 15.74 -13.24 -14.18
N LYS A 42 16.72 -12.40 -13.92
CA LYS A 42 17.31 -12.21 -12.59
C LYS A 42 17.43 -10.73 -12.30
N ALA A 43 17.09 -10.33 -11.10
CA ALA A 43 17.27 -8.98 -10.62
C ALA A 43 18.03 -8.96 -9.30
N ILE A 44 18.85 -7.95 -9.11
CA ILE A 44 19.50 -7.65 -7.82
C ILE A 44 18.87 -6.37 -7.30
N VAL A 45 18.21 -6.48 -6.17
CA VAL A 45 17.55 -5.35 -5.51
C VAL A 45 18.14 -5.15 -4.12
N CYS A 46 18.19 -3.89 -3.69
CA CYS A 46 18.58 -3.53 -2.33
C CYS A 46 17.53 -2.61 -1.71
N LEU A 47 17.51 -2.58 -0.40
CA LEU A 47 16.79 -1.56 0.36
C LEU A 47 17.68 -0.32 0.47
N VAL A 48 17.05 0.85 0.48
CA VAL A 48 17.71 2.13 0.70
C VAL A 48 17.31 2.70 2.06
N ASP A 49 18.08 3.64 2.56
CA ASP A 49 17.82 4.34 3.83
C ASP A 49 16.67 5.35 3.77
N MET A 50 16.25 5.73 2.56
CA MET A 50 14.99 6.47 2.38
C MET A 50 13.81 5.57 2.72
N GLN A 51 12.93 6.03 3.59
CA GLN A 51 11.83 5.22 4.09
C GLN A 51 10.54 6.04 4.23
N ILE A 52 9.43 5.33 4.16
CA ILE A 52 8.11 5.87 4.52
C ILE A 52 7.80 5.39 5.94
N THR A 53 7.45 6.32 6.81
CA THR A 53 6.99 6.02 8.17
C THR A 53 5.50 6.33 8.29
N ALA A 54 4.76 5.48 8.96
CA ALA A 54 3.33 5.65 9.16
C ALA A 54 2.88 5.16 10.55
N ILE A 55 1.78 5.71 10.99
CA ILE A 55 1.04 5.25 12.17
C ILE A 55 -0.25 4.62 11.66
N ALA A 56 -0.55 3.40 12.12
CA ALA A 56 -1.78 2.70 11.78
C ALA A 56 -2.60 2.40 13.04
N GLU A 57 -3.90 2.60 12.96
CA GLU A 57 -4.87 2.30 14.01
C GLU A 57 -6.07 1.55 13.43
N ILE A 58 -6.74 0.73 14.25
CA ILE A 58 -8.00 0.09 13.85
C ILE A 58 -9.08 1.16 13.74
N SER A 59 -9.88 1.08 12.68
CA SER A 59 -10.97 2.03 12.39
C SER A 59 -12.23 1.31 11.91
N ASN A 60 -13.36 2.00 11.91
CA ASN A 60 -14.58 1.56 11.25
C ASN A 60 -14.62 1.94 9.76
N PHE A 61 -13.63 2.66 9.29
CA PHE A 61 -13.50 3.17 7.93
C PHE A 61 -12.12 2.83 7.37
N VAL A 62 -11.95 2.98 6.07
CA VAL A 62 -10.63 3.05 5.44
C VAL A 62 -10.24 4.51 5.37
N CYS A 63 -9.22 4.90 6.13
CA CYS A 63 -8.73 6.27 6.20
C CYS A 63 -7.24 6.32 5.87
N PHE A 64 -6.84 7.25 5.01
CA PHE A 64 -5.44 7.56 4.73
C PHE A 64 -5.21 9.06 4.80
N SER A 65 -4.10 9.45 5.38
CA SER A 65 -3.62 10.83 5.35
C SER A 65 -2.11 10.88 5.15
N ALA A 66 -1.66 11.85 4.39
CA ALA A 66 -0.24 12.08 4.11
C ALA A 66 0.02 13.55 3.83
N GLU A 67 1.21 14.03 4.16
CA GLU A 67 1.72 15.30 3.68
C GLU A 67 2.77 15.06 2.60
N MET A 68 2.60 15.70 1.44
CA MET A 68 3.56 15.64 0.36
C MET A 68 3.80 17.03 -0.23
N ASN A 69 5.05 17.46 -0.27
CA ASN A 69 5.44 18.77 -0.78
C ASN A 69 4.69 19.94 -0.12
N GLY A 70 4.47 19.86 1.20
CA GLY A 70 3.77 20.87 1.98
C GLY A 70 2.24 20.89 1.76
N ARG A 71 1.67 19.91 1.06
CA ARG A 71 0.23 19.74 0.87
C ARG A 71 -0.29 18.54 1.64
N GLN A 72 -1.41 18.74 2.31
CA GLN A 72 -2.11 17.66 3.00
C GLN A 72 -3.05 16.94 2.03
N TYR A 73 -3.00 15.63 2.07
CA TYR A 73 -3.90 14.74 1.34
C TYR A 73 -4.58 13.83 2.34
N ALA A 74 -5.88 13.63 2.17
CA ALA A 74 -6.64 12.71 3.01
C ALA A 74 -7.78 12.09 2.22
N VAL A 75 -8.10 10.85 2.56
CA VAL A 75 -9.26 10.13 2.04
C VAL A 75 -9.88 9.30 3.15
N GLN A 76 -11.19 9.22 3.17
CA GLN A 76 -11.97 8.32 4.02
C GLN A 76 -13.09 7.70 3.21
N CYS A 77 -13.26 6.40 3.34
CA CYS A 77 -14.38 5.68 2.73
C CYS A 77 -14.87 4.54 3.64
N GLU A 78 -16.07 4.08 3.38
CA GLU A 78 -16.67 2.93 4.06
C GLU A 78 -16.11 1.62 3.49
N LEU A 79 -16.29 0.51 4.23
CA LEU A 79 -15.66 -0.78 3.94
C LEU A 79 -16.28 -1.56 2.78
N PHE A 80 -17.33 -1.06 2.13
CA PHE A 80 -17.94 -1.77 1.02
C PHE A 80 -17.38 -1.34 -0.35
N ALA A 81 -17.36 -2.28 -1.29
CA ALA A 81 -16.68 -2.15 -2.58
C ALA A 81 -17.00 -0.86 -3.33
N ALA A 82 -18.28 -0.49 -3.47
CA ALA A 82 -18.66 0.70 -4.22
C ALA A 82 -18.15 2.01 -3.60
N SER A 83 -18.03 2.07 -2.26
CA SER A 83 -17.45 3.24 -1.57
C SER A 83 -15.95 3.36 -1.84
N ILE A 84 -15.25 2.22 -1.78
CA ILE A 84 -13.80 2.17 -2.05
C ILE A 84 -13.51 2.51 -3.52
N GLU A 85 -14.26 1.95 -4.47
CA GLU A 85 -14.12 2.26 -5.90
C GLU A 85 -14.32 3.77 -6.19
N LYS A 86 -15.35 4.37 -5.60
CA LYS A 86 -15.58 5.81 -5.70
C LYS A 86 -14.41 6.63 -5.13
N ALA A 87 -13.86 6.18 -4.00
CA ALA A 87 -12.70 6.80 -3.37
C ALA A 87 -11.44 6.71 -4.24
N ILE A 88 -11.21 5.56 -4.90
CA ILE A 88 -10.10 5.36 -5.85
C ILE A 88 -10.19 6.34 -7.02
N ILE A 89 -11.37 6.45 -7.63
CA ILE A 89 -11.60 7.36 -8.78
C ILE A 89 -11.38 8.81 -8.36
N GLY A 90 -11.88 9.21 -7.20
CA GLY A 90 -11.78 10.59 -6.70
C GLY A 90 -10.40 10.98 -6.16
N ASN A 91 -9.55 10.00 -5.84
CA ASN A 91 -8.26 10.23 -5.18
C ASN A 91 -7.15 9.37 -5.79
N PRO A 92 -6.67 9.67 -7.01
CA PRO A 92 -5.70 8.84 -7.72
C PRO A 92 -4.40 8.60 -6.93
N ILE A 93 -4.01 9.55 -6.08
CA ILE A 93 -2.81 9.47 -5.24
C ILE A 93 -2.88 8.31 -4.25
N PHE A 94 -4.08 7.92 -3.82
CA PHE A 94 -4.31 6.80 -2.91
C PHE A 94 -4.78 5.52 -3.63
N ALA A 95 -4.82 5.49 -4.96
CA ALA A 95 -5.39 4.38 -5.72
C ALA A 95 -4.77 3.02 -5.35
N TYR A 96 -3.45 2.93 -5.24
CA TYR A 96 -2.77 1.67 -4.89
C TYR A 96 -3.13 1.20 -3.48
N VAL A 97 -3.07 2.09 -2.51
CA VAL A 97 -3.33 1.72 -1.12
C VAL A 97 -4.80 1.37 -0.90
N LEU A 98 -5.73 2.11 -1.51
CA LEU A 98 -7.16 1.80 -1.47
C LEU A 98 -7.49 0.48 -2.16
N SER A 99 -6.86 0.18 -3.30
CA SER A 99 -7.01 -1.11 -3.99
C SER A 99 -6.49 -2.26 -3.14
N THR A 100 -5.37 -2.08 -2.44
CA THR A 100 -4.85 -3.07 -1.49
C THR A 100 -5.83 -3.30 -0.35
N CYS A 101 -6.41 -2.24 0.23
CA CYS A 101 -7.43 -2.37 1.27
C CYS A 101 -8.67 -3.10 0.76
N SER A 102 -9.15 -2.77 -0.44
CA SER A 102 -10.28 -3.48 -1.07
C SER A 102 -9.99 -4.97 -1.19
N TYR A 103 -8.80 -5.33 -1.68
CA TYR A 103 -8.40 -6.74 -1.78
C TYR A 103 -8.37 -7.42 -0.41
N MET A 104 -7.77 -6.80 0.60
CA MET A 104 -7.66 -7.37 1.94
C MET A 104 -9.03 -7.57 2.61
N ILE A 105 -9.91 -6.57 2.50
CA ILE A 105 -11.28 -6.64 3.03
C ILE A 105 -12.05 -7.79 2.36
N ASN A 106 -12.04 -7.84 1.02
CA ASN A 106 -12.80 -8.82 0.26
C ASN A 106 -12.24 -10.26 0.43
N ARG A 107 -10.91 -10.40 0.51
CA ARG A 107 -10.27 -11.71 0.56
C ARG A 107 -10.21 -12.31 1.95
N TYR A 108 -10.03 -11.46 2.98
CA TYR A 108 -9.75 -11.90 4.34
C TYR A 108 -10.78 -11.44 5.36
N GLY A 109 -11.77 -10.63 4.98
CA GLY A 109 -12.79 -10.12 5.89
C GLY A 109 -12.24 -9.23 7.01
N VAL A 110 -11.11 -8.54 6.76
CA VAL A 110 -10.51 -7.65 7.76
C VAL A 110 -11.34 -6.38 7.92
N GLY A 111 -11.25 -5.76 9.10
CA GLY A 111 -11.89 -4.48 9.41
C GLY A 111 -11.20 -3.28 8.75
N GLY A 112 -11.69 -2.09 9.07
CA GLY A 112 -11.12 -0.84 8.59
C GLY A 112 -9.82 -0.46 9.30
N ILE A 113 -9.14 0.50 8.72
CA ILE A 113 -7.82 0.97 9.15
C ILE A 113 -7.72 2.48 8.94
N ASP A 114 -7.07 3.17 9.87
CA ASP A 114 -6.65 4.55 9.72
C ASP A 114 -5.12 4.60 9.66
N ILE A 115 -4.57 5.06 8.55
CA ILE A 115 -3.13 5.16 8.32
C ILE A 115 -2.75 6.63 8.09
N LYS A 116 -1.86 7.12 8.93
CA LYS A 116 -1.24 8.43 8.80
C LYS A 116 0.23 8.27 8.44
N VAL A 117 0.62 8.72 7.25
CA VAL A 117 2.03 8.83 6.82
C VAL A 117 2.64 10.07 7.46
N ILE A 118 3.84 9.94 8.05
CA ILE A 118 4.55 10.96 8.80
C ILE A 118 5.96 11.18 8.26
#